data_92a431ce3185fef9c39cc3772d512d8f
#
_entry.id   92a431ce3185fef9c39cc3772d512d8f
#
_cell.length_a   1.000
_cell.length_b   1.000
_cell.length_c   1.000
_cell.angle_alpha   90.00
_cell.angle_beta   90.00
_cell.angle_gamma   90.00
#
_symmetry.space_group_name_H-M   'P 1'
#
loop_
_entity.id
_entity.type
_entity.pdbx_description
1 polymer ?
#
loop_
_entity_poly.entity_id
_entity_poly.type
_entity_poly.pdbx_seq_one_letter_code
_entity_poly.pdbx_strand_id
1 'polypeptide(L)'
;MKTVSFLEFCKEIEKRVIGQEEVKRVCYNIYHYLELIAKGSRKSLPFILAAPSGCGKSETYRAVKDYFNKELHFLSCIYVDASELTEAGYKGNNPETVVNGLLERPNSNGIGIVFLDEMDKKMIPSYNSMGQNVNAAVQHGLLTIIEGREVTATNHSEVRVNTNNTLFIAMGAFDFVRASKEEEKFISLGETKGKRDHFDGITREEMLEAGAVNELVGRFQSIINYHRLTEESVRKIVDLNVKELSEEFDINIFVRDDVYSAMYAVSNGKFGCRLLKSILRERVQAMDMKRKLCGKSAPPVAFILNGDGDCCLEYEDVC
;
A
#
# COMPACT_ATOMS: atom_id res chain seq x y z
N MET A 1 10.61 11.95 24.66
CA MET A 1 9.69 11.28 23.74
C MET A 1 8.64 10.57 24.56
N LYS A 2 7.34 10.76 24.27
CA LYS A 2 6.27 9.94 24.85
C LYS A 2 6.57 8.50 24.48
N THR A 3 6.69 7.61 25.44
CA THR A 3 7.03 6.21 25.17
C THR A 3 5.79 5.55 24.57
N VAL A 4 5.78 5.42 23.25
CA VAL A 4 4.73 4.69 22.54
C VAL A 4 4.93 3.22 22.82
N SER A 5 3.87 2.51 23.19
CA SER A 5 3.93 1.06 23.36
C SER A 5 3.88 0.37 22.00
N PHE A 6 4.76 -0.60 21.75
CA PHE A 6 4.70 -1.41 20.52
C PHE A 6 3.32 -2.05 20.32
N LEU A 7 2.76 -2.58 21.41
CA LEU A 7 1.46 -3.26 21.36
C LEU A 7 0.33 -2.30 20.97
N GLU A 8 0.33 -1.06 21.48
CA GLU A 8 -0.66 -0.05 21.13
C GLU A 8 -0.52 0.38 19.67
N PHE A 9 0.72 0.67 19.23
CA PHE A 9 1.01 0.99 17.84
C PHE A 9 0.52 -0.11 16.89
N CYS A 10 0.89 -1.36 17.15
CA CYS A 10 0.52 -2.49 16.33
C CYS A 10 -1.01 -2.66 16.26
N LYS A 11 -1.71 -2.57 17.39
CA LYS A 11 -3.18 -2.68 17.44
C LYS A 11 -3.86 -1.57 16.63
N GLU A 12 -3.35 -0.33 16.66
CA GLU A 12 -3.94 0.77 15.88
C GLU A 12 -3.79 0.53 14.37
N ILE A 13 -2.63 0.01 13.94
CA ILE A 13 -2.44 -0.33 12.53
C ILE A 13 -3.32 -1.52 12.09
N GLU A 14 -3.41 -2.57 12.93
CA GLU A 14 -4.21 -3.76 12.66
C GLU A 14 -5.72 -3.46 12.53
N LYS A 15 -6.25 -2.42 13.18
CA LYS A 15 -7.64 -1.99 13.02
C LYS A 15 -7.99 -1.64 11.57
N ARG A 16 -7.01 -1.18 10.80
CA ARG A 16 -7.20 -0.74 9.42
C ARG A 16 -6.65 -1.73 8.40
N VAL A 17 -5.53 -2.38 8.71
CA VAL A 17 -4.90 -3.40 7.84
C VAL A 17 -5.43 -4.77 8.23
N ILE A 18 -6.62 -5.07 7.74
CA ILE A 18 -7.37 -6.28 8.12
C ILE A 18 -6.83 -7.50 7.38
N GLY A 19 -6.68 -8.61 8.10
CA GLY A 19 -6.40 -9.92 7.53
C GLY A 19 -4.97 -10.14 7.04
N GLN A 20 -4.04 -9.24 7.39
CA GLN A 20 -2.61 -9.39 7.08
C GLN A 20 -1.82 -9.60 8.36
N GLU A 21 -1.52 -10.85 8.70
CA GLU A 21 -0.72 -11.16 9.90
C GLU A 21 0.69 -10.56 9.82
N GLU A 22 1.25 -10.49 8.62
CA GLU A 22 2.57 -9.92 8.35
C GLU A 22 2.66 -8.41 8.64
N VAL A 23 1.53 -7.73 8.86
CA VAL A 23 1.52 -6.32 9.28
C VAL A 23 2.24 -6.13 10.62
N LYS A 24 2.25 -7.14 11.48
CA LYS A 24 2.99 -7.13 12.76
C LYS A 24 4.50 -6.98 12.53
N ARG A 25 5.03 -7.59 11.46
CA ARG A 25 6.45 -7.43 11.08
C ARG A 25 6.72 -6.03 10.55
N VAL A 26 5.79 -5.45 9.78
CA VAL A 26 5.87 -4.04 9.36
C VAL A 26 5.91 -3.13 10.59
N CYS A 27 4.97 -3.32 11.52
CA CYS A 27 4.92 -2.55 12.77
C CYS A 27 6.20 -2.73 13.60
N TYR A 28 6.74 -3.94 13.69
CA TYR A 28 7.99 -4.19 14.42
C TYR A 28 9.16 -3.44 13.79
N ASN A 29 9.32 -3.48 12.47
CA ASN A 29 10.43 -2.79 11.79
C ASN A 29 10.34 -1.26 11.97
N ILE A 30 9.13 -0.71 11.88
CA ILE A 30 8.90 0.73 12.12
C ILE A 30 9.18 1.07 13.58
N TYR A 31 8.66 0.28 14.52
CA TYR A 31 8.88 0.51 15.95
C TYR A 31 10.36 0.40 16.34
N HIS A 32 11.05 -0.59 15.82
CA HIS A 32 12.49 -0.75 16.04
C HIS A 32 13.29 0.43 15.49
N TYR A 33 12.92 0.95 14.32
CA TYR A 33 13.48 2.20 13.80
C TYR A 33 13.27 3.37 14.78
N LEU A 34 12.08 3.53 15.35
CA LEU A 34 11.80 4.57 16.34
C LEU A 34 12.66 4.43 17.61
N GLU A 35 12.89 3.20 18.06
CA GLU A 35 13.80 2.92 19.19
C GLU A 35 15.24 3.29 18.87
N LEU A 36 15.70 2.99 17.66
CA LEU A 36 17.06 3.34 17.22
C LEU A 36 17.25 4.86 17.20
N ILE A 37 16.31 5.59 16.62
CA ILE A 37 16.34 7.07 16.60
C ILE A 37 16.29 7.64 18.02
N ALA A 38 15.47 7.09 18.90
CA ALA A 38 15.40 7.53 20.30
C ALA A 38 16.72 7.33 21.06
N LYS A 39 17.49 6.31 20.69
CA LYS A 39 18.84 6.02 21.23
C LYS A 39 19.96 6.83 20.54
N GLY A 40 19.62 7.72 19.60
CA GLY A 40 20.58 8.49 18.80
C GLY A 40 21.33 7.67 17.75
N SER A 41 20.85 6.47 17.44
CA SER A 41 21.40 5.65 16.34
C SER A 41 21.01 6.24 14.99
N ARG A 42 21.97 6.24 14.06
CA ARG A 42 21.77 6.72 12.68
C ARG A 42 21.80 5.54 11.69
N LYS A 43 21.07 4.50 12.00
CA LYS A 43 21.00 3.30 11.15
C LYS A 43 19.58 3.07 10.71
N SER A 44 19.31 3.30 9.43
CA SER A 44 18.08 2.88 8.79
C SER A 44 18.12 1.40 8.45
N LEU A 45 16.96 0.75 8.51
CA LEU A 45 16.77 -0.67 8.22
C LEU A 45 15.68 -0.80 7.14
N PRO A 46 15.95 -0.42 5.88
CA PRO A 46 14.95 -0.42 4.83
C PRO A 46 14.44 -1.82 4.54
N PHE A 47 13.16 -1.92 4.15
CA PHE A 47 12.55 -3.20 3.79
C PHE A 47 11.56 -3.05 2.65
N ILE A 48 11.20 -4.18 2.03
CA ILE A 48 10.22 -4.26 0.96
C ILE A 48 8.91 -4.80 1.52
N LEU A 49 7.80 -4.16 1.18
CA LEU A 49 6.44 -4.62 1.41
C LEU A 49 5.83 -5.02 0.07
N ALA A 50 5.82 -6.30 -0.20
CA ALA A 50 5.30 -6.87 -1.44
C ALA A 50 3.90 -7.44 -1.24
N ALA A 51 2.98 -7.09 -2.11
CA ALA A 51 1.64 -7.68 -2.10
C ALA A 51 0.93 -7.45 -3.43
N PRO A 52 0.06 -8.35 -3.87
CA PRO A 52 -0.84 -8.10 -4.98
C PRO A 52 -1.68 -6.84 -4.78
N SER A 53 -2.28 -6.34 -5.87
CA SER A 53 -3.17 -5.19 -5.78
C SER A 53 -4.33 -5.46 -4.81
N GLY A 54 -4.72 -4.46 -4.02
CA GLY A 54 -5.86 -4.56 -3.10
C GLY A 54 -5.62 -5.35 -1.80
N CYS A 55 -4.38 -5.79 -1.52
CA CYS A 55 -4.05 -6.54 -0.29
C CYS A 55 -3.57 -5.66 0.88
N GLY A 56 -3.80 -4.36 0.85
CA GLY A 56 -3.60 -3.49 2.02
C GLY A 56 -2.29 -2.69 2.09
N LYS A 57 -1.41 -2.70 1.04
CA LYS A 57 -0.16 -1.89 1.02
C LYS A 57 -0.42 -0.40 1.30
N SER A 58 -1.23 0.22 0.48
CA SER A 58 -1.53 1.66 0.61
C SER A 58 -2.31 1.96 1.89
N GLU A 59 -3.09 1.00 2.42
CA GLU A 59 -3.77 1.15 3.69
C GLU A 59 -2.79 1.11 4.87
N THR A 60 -1.73 0.30 4.77
CA THR A 60 -0.61 0.30 5.74
C THR A 60 0.03 1.68 5.82
N TYR A 61 0.34 2.31 4.68
CA TYR A 61 0.85 3.68 4.67
C TYR A 61 -0.11 4.66 5.35
N ARG A 62 -1.41 4.63 4.99
CA ARG A 62 -2.41 5.54 5.57
C ARG A 62 -2.52 5.37 7.08
N ALA A 63 -2.59 4.13 7.55
CA ALA A 63 -2.67 3.82 8.97
C ALA A 63 -1.45 4.34 9.74
N VAL A 64 -0.24 4.11 9.22
CA VAL A 64 1.01 4.61 9.84
C VAL A 64 1.06 6.14 9.82
N LYS A 65 0.70 6.78 8.71
CA LYS A 65 0.66 8.23 8.58
C LYS A 65 -0.29 8.88 9.58
N ASP A 66 -1.50 8.33 9.71
CA ASP A 66 -2.52 8.86 10.62
C ASP A 66 -2.09 8.68 12.08
N TYR A 67 -1.49 7.54 12.41
CA TYR A 67 -0.89 7.32 13.72
C TYR A 67 0.23 8.32 14.03
N PHE A 68 1.13 8.56 13.08
CA PHE A 68 2.22 9.54 13.23
C PHE A 68 1.69 10.96 13.37
N ASN A 69 0.68 11.31 12.61
CA ASN A 69 0.03 12.62 12.72
C ASN A 69 -0.62 12.83 14.10
N LYS A 70 -1.13 11.77 14.70
CA LYS A 70 -1.83 11.82 15.99
C LYS A 70 -0.88 11.76 17.18
N GLU A 71 0.10 10.85 17.17
CA GLU A 71 0.92 10.54 18.35
C GLU A 71 2.38 11.00 18.23
N LEU A 72 2.89 11.16 17.01
CA LEU A 72 4.30 11.41 16.71
C LEU A 72 4.48 12.61 15.76
N HIS A 73 3.85 13.74 16.08
CA HIS A 73 3.77 14.94 15.23
C HIS A 73 5.13 15.48 14.74
N PHE A 74 6.23 15.11 15.40
CA PHE A 74 7.58 15.54 15.05
C PHE A 74 8.22 14.69 13.95
N LEU A 75 7.62 13.54 13.60
CA LEU A 75 8.13 12.65 12.56
C LEU A 75 7.37 12.84 11.25
N SER A 76 8.11 12.87 10.15
CA SER A 76 7.53 12.87 8.82
C SER A 76 7.20 11.44 8.38
N CYS A 77 6.01 11.25 7.80
CA CYS A 77 5.63 10.02 7.13
C CYS A 77 5.11 10.40 5.74
N ILE A 78 5.92 10.16 4.72
CA ILE A 78 5.67 10.62 3.36
C ILE A 78 5.46 9.46 2.39
N TYR A 79 4.72 9.73 1.35
CA TYR A 79 4.44 8.81 0.25
C TYR A 79 5.05 9.37 -1.03
N VAL A 80 5.74 8.53 -1.75
CA VAL A 80 6.33 8.85 -3.05
C VAL A 80 5.95 7.77 -4.03
N ASP A 81 5.39 8.15 -5.16
CA ASP A 81 5.19 7.24 -6.29
C ASP A 81 6.52 7.09 -7.04
N ALA A 82 7.16 5.93 -6.87
CA ALA A 82 8.43 5.65 -7.52
C ALA A 82 8.30 5.54 -9.05
N SER A 83 7.10 5.29 -9.58
CA SER A 83 6.89 5.22 -11.02
C SER A 83 7.16 6.56 -11.73
N GLU A 84 7.05 7.69 -11.02
CA GLU A 84 7.35 9.02 -11.54
C GLU A 84 8.85 9.38 -11.53
N LEU A 85 9.69 8.57 -10.88
CA LEU A 85 11.12 8.83 -10.81
C LEU A 85 11.79 8.58 -12.17
N THR A 86 12.70 9.47 -12.52
CA THR A 86 13.48 9.42 -13.76
C THR A 86 14.95 9.70 -13.47
N GLU A 87 15.82 9.34 -14.41
CA GLU A 87 17.22 9.74 -14.37
C GLU A 87 17.38 11.26 -14.45
N ALA A 88 18.38 11.80 -13.78
CA ALA A 88 18.69 13.22 -13.83
C ALA A 88 18.90 13.72 -15.27
N GLY A 89 18.19 14.81 -15.63
CA GLY A 89 18.22 15.38 -16.98
C GLY A 89 17.07 14.92 -17.91
N TYR A 90 16.28 13.94 -17.51
CA TYR A 90 15.05 13.57 -18.21
C TYR A 90 13.83 14.29 -17.61
N LYS A 91 12.73 14.35 -18.38
CA LYS A 91 11.47 14.93 -17.91
C LYS A 91 10.85 14.00 -16.87
N GLY A 92 10.78 14.43 -15.61
CA GLY A 92 10.23 13.68 -14.48
C GLY A 92 10.93 14.09 -13.16
N ASN A 93 10.69 13.32 -12.11
CA ASN A 93 11.24 13.57 -10.78
C ASN A 93 12.58 12.85 -10.60
N ASN A 94 13.63 13.56 -10.23
CA ASN A 94 14.92 12.94 -9.90
C ASN A 94 14.81 12.11 -8.60
N PRO A 95 15.64 11.07 -8.39
CA PRO A 95 15.64 10.30 -7.15
C PRO A 95 15.76 11.15 -5.87
N GLU A 96 16.47 12.27 -5.90
CA GLU A 96 16.61 13.18 -4.78
C GLU A 96 15.29 13.81 -4.31
N THR A 97 14.27 13.85 -5.16
CA THR A 97 12.95 14.42 -4.80
C THR A 97 12.25 13.60 -3.69
N VAL A 98 12.64 12.34 -3.48
CA VAL A 98 12.03 11.46 -2.46
C VAL A 98 12.21 11.99 -1.02
N VAL A 99 13.16 12.89 -0.80
CA VAL A 99 13.42 13.49 0.52
C VAL A 99 12.70 14.82 0.74
N ASN A 100 12.09 15.41 -0.28
CA ASN A 100 11.48 16.74 -0.18
C ASN A 100 10.42 16.82 0.94
N GLY A 101 9.56 15.83 1.05
CA GLY A 101 8.52 15.79 2.08
C GLY A 101 9.04 15.62 3.52
N LEU A 102 10.31 15.23 3.70
CA LEU A 102 10.91 15.14 5.04
C LEU A 102 11.13 16.53 5.67
N LEU A 103 11.17 17.58 4.85
CA LEU A 103 11.37 18.96 5.29
C LEU A 103 10.09 19.68 5.68
N GLU A 104 8.93 19.12 5.41
CA GLU A 104 7.66 19.75 5.75
C GLU A 104 7.46 19.93 7.26
N ARG A 105 8.20 19.18 8.07
CA ARG A 105 8.19 19.31 9.53
C ARG A 105 9.47 19.99 10.04
N PRO A 106 9.33 21.06 10.82
CA PRO A 106 10.47 21.76 11.42
C PRO A 106 11.30 20.79 12.28
N ASN A 107 12.62 20.87 12.15
CA ASN A 107 13.58 20.08 12.94
C ASN A 107 13.58 18.57 12.70
N SER A 108 13.00 18.07 11.60
CA SER A 108 13.03 16.64 11.29
C SER A 108 14.44 16.10 11.03
N ASN A 109 15.34 16.95 10.53
CA ASN A 109 16.75 16.61 10.21
C ASN A 109 16.90 15.26 9.49
N GLY A 110 15.96 14.96 8.57
CA GLY A 110 15.88 13.69 7.85
C GLY A 110 15.26 12.53 8.64
N ILE A 111 14.80 12.77 9.87
CA ILE A 111 14.10 11.73 10.65
C ILE A 111 12.66 11.58 10.12
N GLY A 112 12.33 10.40 9.64
CA GLY A 112 11.02 10.10 9.10
C GLY A 112 10.98 8.78 8.35
N ILE A 113 9.81 8.48 7.82
CA ILE A 113 9.57 7.29 7.00
C ILE A 113 9.15 7.71 5.60
N VAL A 114 9.77 7.11 4.61
CA VAL A 114 9.44 7.28 3.19
C VAL A 114 8.88 5.97 2.66
N PHE A 115 7.62 5.99 2.26
CA PHE A 115 6.99 4.90 1.52
C PHE A 115 7.17 5.16 0.02
N LEU A 116 7.92 4.28 -0.65
CA LEU A 116 8.18 4.29 -2.10
C LEU A 116 7.20 3.31 -2.75
N ASP A 117 6.04 3.78 -3.21
CA ASP A 117 5.06 2.90 -3.87
C ASP A 117 5.40 2.71 -5.35
N GLU A 118 4.85 1.66 -5.93
CA GLU A 118 5.13 1.24 -7.32
C GLU A 118 6.63 1.05 -7.62
N MET A 119 7.42 0.74 -6.58
CA MET A 119 8.87 0.53 -6.71
C MET A 119 9.20 -0.64 -7.65
N ASP A 120 8.34 -1.63 -7.72
CA ASP A 120 8.45 -2.75 -8.65
C ASP A 120 8.55 -2.32 -10.11
N LYS A 121 7.90 -1.23 -10.52
CA LYS A 121 7.99 -0.71 -11.89
C LYS A 121 9.38 -0.17 -12.24
N LYS A 122 10.18 0.22 -11.22
CA LYS A 122 11.56 0.66 -11.41
C LYS A 122 12.59 -0.47 -11.27
N MET A 123 12.18 -1.62 -10.73
CA MET A 123 13.05 -2.78 -10.57
C MET A 123 13.14 -3.67 -11.82
N ILE A 124 12.31 -3.42 -12.83
CA ILE A 124 12.41 -4.09 -14.13
C ILE A 124 13.24 -3.27 -15.12
N PRO A 125 14.00 -3.91 -16.03
CA PRO A 125 14.70 -3.21 -17.09
C PRO A 125 13.75 -2.41 -17.98
N SER A 126 14.13 -1.18 -18.31
CA SER A 126 13.43 -0.34 -19.28
C SER A 126 14.46 0.39 -20.14
N TYR A 127 14.39 0.19 -21.45
CA TYR A 127 15.40 0.70 -22.37
C TYR A 127 14.88 1.90 -23.17
N ASN A 128 15.72 2.93 -23.26
CA ASN A 128 15.46 4.05 -24.17
C ASN A 128 15.82 3.70 -25.63
N SER A 129 15.60 4.65 -26.54
CA SER A 129 15.90 4.47 -27.97
C SER A 129 17.39 4.24 -28.27
N MET A 130 18.29 4.54 -27.35
CA MET A 130 19.73 4.31 -27.44
C MET A 130 20.18 2.99 -26.79
N GLY A 131 19.23 2.15 -26.32
CA GLY A 131 19.53 0.87 -25.69
C GLY A 131 20.04 0.98 -24.23
N GLN A 132 19.92 2.13 -23.58
CA GLN A 132 20.32 2.30 -22.19
C GLN A 132 19.17 1.94 -21.26
N ASN A 133 19.46 1.20 -20.18
CA ASN A 133 18.48 0.85 -19.17
C ASN A 133 18.26 2.05 -18.21
N VAL A 134 17.21 2.83 -18.48
CA VAL A 134 16.87 4.04 -17.71
C VAL A 134 16.42 3.70 -16.27
N ASN A 135 15.81 2.56 -16.05
CA ASN A 135 15.41 2.13 -14.71
C ASN A 135 16.62 1.74 -13.85
N ALA A 136 17.68 1.20 -14.44
CA ALA A 136 18.92 0.93 -13.70
C ALA A 136 19.54 2.22 -13.16
N ALA A 137 19.52 3.32 -13.94
CA ALA A 137 20.02 4.61 -13.49
C ALA A 137 19.20 5.15 -12.29
N VAL A 138 17.87 5.02 -12.32
CA VAL A 138 17.00 5.38 -11.19
C VAL A 138 17.32 4.52 -9.97
N GLN A 139 17.49 3.20 -10.13
CA GLN A 139 17.85 2.29 -9.04
C GLN A 139 19.20 2.68 -8.41
N HIS A 140 20.21 3.03 -9.19
CA HIS A 140 21.51 3.51 -8.67
C HIS A 140 21.37 4.86 -7.93
N GLY A 141 20.55 5.78 -8.41
CA GLY A 141 20.22 7.02 -7.70
C GLY A 141 19.58 6.76 -6.34
N LEU A 142 18.58 5.88 -6.28
CA LEU A 142 17.93 5.48 -5.04
C LEU A 142 18.85 4.71 -4.10
N LEU A 143 19.74 3.85 -4.62
CA LEU A 143 20.70 3.09 -3.83
C LEU A 143 21.49 4.03 -2.92
N THR A 144 22.08 5.10 -3.47
CA THR A 144 22.90 6.04 -2.71
C THR A 144 22.11 6.80 -1.64
N ILE A 145 20.81 7.04 -1.88
CA ILE A 145 19.91 7.71 -0.93
C ILE A 145 19.53 6.74 0.20
N ILE A 146 19.22 5.50 -0.13
CA ILE A 146 18.84 4.46 0.84
C ILE A 146 20.03 4.02 1.71
N GLU A 147 21.25 4.04 1.16
CA GLU A 147 22.48 3.76 1.91
C GLU A 147 22.76 4.80 3.00
N GLY A 148 22.22 5.98 2.86
CA GLY A 148 22.39 7.09 3.78
C GLY A 148 23.48 8.07 3.34
N ARG A 149 23.05 9.23 2.90
CA ARG A 149 23.92 10.36 2.55
C ARG A 149 23.25 11.69 2.87
N GLU A 150 24.01 12.77 2.74
CA GLU A 150 23.43 14.09 2.66
C GLU A 150 22.90 14.34 1.25
N VAL A 151 21.61 14.64 1.14
CA VAL A 151 20.90 14.92 -0.09
C VAL A 151 20.39 16.35 -0.04
N THR A 152 20.63 17.12 -1.09
CA THR A 152 20.07 18.47 -1.21
C THR A 152 18.61 18.34 -1.67
N ALA A 153 17.69 18.91 -0.90
CA ALA A 153 16.28 18.91 -1.27
C ALA A 153 16.06 19.82 -2.50
N THR A 154 15.37 19.29 -3.49
CA THR A 154 15.16 20.03 -4.76
C THR A 154 14.25 21.24 -4.63
N ASN A 155 13.35 21.23 -3.63
CA ASN A 155 12.42 22.34 -3.35
C ASN A 155 13.08 23.47 -2.52
N HIS A 156 14.20 23.18 -1.88
CA HIS A 156 14.93 24.10 -1.01
C HIS A 156 16.42 23.92 -1.24
N SER A 157 16.96 24.59 -2.26
CA SER A 157 18.34 24.40 -2.77
C SER A 157 19.46 24.56 -1.75
N GLU A 158 19.18 25.10 -0.56
CA GLU A 158 20.15 25.27 0.53
C GLU A 158 19.99 24.25 1.66
N VAL A 159 18.91 23.45 1.67
CA VAL A 159 18.63 22.53 2.76
C VAL A 159 19.11 21.13 2.41
N ARG A 160 19.97 20.59 3.26
CA ARG A 160 20.45 19.22 3.16
C ARG A 160 19.73 18.31 4.14
N VAL A 161 19.34 17.15 3.67
CA VAL A 161 18.69 16.08 4.44
C VAL A 161 19.68 14.93 4.60
N ASN A 162 19.90 14.50 5.83
CA ASN A 162 20.73 13.33 6.10
C ASN A 162 19.85 12.07 6.12
N THR A 163 19.90 11.29 5.06
CA THR A 163 19.04 10.11 4.89
C THR A 163 19.45 8.90 5.75
N ASN A 164 20.58 8.95 6.46
CA ASN A 164 20.91 7.94 7.49
C ASN A 164 19.85 7.84 8.59
N ASN A 165 19.07 8.91 8.80
CA ASN A 165 18.01 8.96 9.79
C ASN A 165 16.62 8.59 9.20
N THR A 166 16.55 8.19 7.94
CA THR A 166 15.28 7.94 7.23
C THR A 166 15.06 6.44 7.07
N LEU A 167 13.87 5.97 7.41
CA LEU A 167 13.44 4.61 7.08
C LEU A 167 12.76 4.61 5.71
N PHE A 168 13.29 3.82 4.78
CA PHE A 168 12.69 3.61 3.46
C PHE A 168 11.92 2.30 3.43
N ILE A 169 10.67 2.35 2.97
CA ILE A 169 9.79 1.20 2.78
C ILE A 169 9.39 1.15 1.31
N ALA A 170 9.98 0.25 0.55
CA ALA A 170 9.62 0.04 -0.84
C ALA A 170 8.36 -0.82 -0.94
N MET A 171 7.36 -0.36 -1.68
CA MET A 171 6.12 -1.09 -1.91
C MET A 171 5.93 -1.40 -3.38
N GLY A 172 5.32 -2.53 -3.69
CA GLY A 172 4.99 -2.92 -5.05
C GLY A 172 4.13 -4.18 -5.13
N ALA A 173 3.53 -4.40 -6.28
CA ALA A 173 2.80 -5.63 -6.56
C ALA A 173 3.75 -6.76 -7.01
N PHE A 174 4.84 -6.42 -7.69
CA PHE A 174 5.83 -7.35 -8.22
C PHE A 174 5.24 -8.42 -9.15
N ASP A 175 4.22 -8.06 -9.91
CA ASP A 175 3.51 -8.98 -10.80
C ASP A 175 4.43 -9.57 -11.88
N PHE A 176 5.45 -8.82 -12.31
CA PHE A 176 6.45 -9.27 -13.26
C PHE A 176 7.27 -10.46 -12.74
N VAL A 177 7.56 -10.50 -11.43
CA VAL A 177 8.25 -11.63 -10.80
C VAL A 177 7.39 -12.89 -10.83
N ARG A 178 6.07 -12.72 -10.70
CA ARG A 178 5.10 -13.82 -10.74
C ARG A 178 4.86 -14.33 -12.16
N ALA A 179 4.79 -13.42 -13.14
CA ALA A 179 4.56 -13.71 -14.54
C ALA A 179 5.73 -14.45 -15.20
N SER A 180 6.98 -14.08 -14.90
CA SER A 180 8.17 -14.71 -15.49
C SER A 180 8.23 -16.23 -15.27
N LYS A 181 7.69 -16.71 -14.15
CA LYS A 181 7.62 -18.15 -13.87
C LYS A 181 6.47 -18.89 -14.57
N GLU A 182 5.47 -18.20 -15.06
CA GLU A 182 4.43 -18.82 -15.90
C GLU A 182 4.96 -19.15 -17.30
N GLU A 183 5.84 -18.33 -17.87
CA GLU A 183 6.43 -18.54 -19.19
C GLU A 183 7.47 -19.67 -19.21
N GLU A 184 8.28 -19.84 -18.15
CA GLU A 184 9.26 -20.93 -18.06
C GLU A 184 8.62 -22.33 -18.03
N LYS A 185 7.36 -22.47 -17.61
CA LYS A 185 6.65 -23.75 -17.58
C LYS A 185 6.24 -24.30 -18.96
N PHE A 186 6.21 -23.47 -19.98
CA PHE A 186 5.88 -23.91 -21.35
C PHE A 186 7.04 -24.60 -22.08
N ILE A 187 8.27 -24.46 -21.59
CA ILE A 187 9.49 -24.97 -22.28
C ILE A 187 9.99 -26.29 -21.67
N SER A 188 9.60 -26.65 -20.46
CA SER A 188 10.06 -27.87 -19.76
C SER A 188 9.04 -29.00 -19.86
N LEU A 189 9.23 -29.91 -20.83
CA LEU A 189 8.52 -31.17 -20.90
C LEU A 189 8.91 -32.05 -19.70
N GLY A 190 8.05 -32.17 -18.69
CA GLY A 190 8.13 -33.32 -17.80
C GLY A 190 7.89 -33.13 -16.30
N GLU A 191 7.86 -31.95 -15.74
CA GLU A 191 7.53 -31.78 -14.32
C GLU A 191 6.36 -30.80 -14.12
N THR A 192 5.22 -31.31 -13.66
CA THR A 192 4.08 -30.53 -13.17
C THR A 192 4.41 -29.89 -11.84
N LYS A 193 5.25 -28.84 -11.80
CA LYS A 193 5.26 -27.90 -10.67
C LYS A 193 3.93 -27.16 -10.69
N GLY A 194 3.20 -27.23 -9.57
CA GLY A 194 1.88 -26.61 -9.47
C GLY A 194 1.86 -25.15 -9.96
N LYS A 195 0.76 -24.74 -10.56
CA LYS A 195 0.55 -23.37 -11.04
C LYS A 195 0.75 -22.40 -9.86
N ARG A 196 1.66 -21.43 -10.02
CA ARG A 196 1.90 -20.44 -8.97
C ARG A 196 0.65 -19.58 -8.79
N ASP A 197 0.25 -19.36 -7.54
CA ASP A 197 -0.82 -18.43 -7.22
C ASP A 197 -0.31 -16.99 -7.34
N HIS A 198 -1.15 -16.10 -7.87
CA HIS A 198 -0.90 -14.65 -7.89
C HIS A 198 -0.60 -14.06 -6.49
N PHE A 199 -1.05 -14.72 -5.44
CA PHE A 199 -0.84 -14.31 -4.05
C PHE A 199 0.40 -14.93 -3.39
N ASP A 200 1.17 -15.75 -4.08
CA ASP A 200 2.41 -16.29 -3.55
C ASP A 200 3.41 -15.17 -3.25
N GLY A 201 4.16 -15.34 -2.16
CA GLY A 201 5.22 -14.40 -1.79
C GLY A 201 6.35 -14.37 -2.82
N ILE A 202 7.09 -13.28 -2.84
CA ILE A 202 8.28 -13.12 -3.69
C ILE A 202 9.56 -13.20 -2.86
N THR A 203 10.66 -13.60 -3.50
CA THR A 203 11.99 -13.69 -2.91
C THR A 203 12.97 -12.71 -3.57
N ARG A 204 14.15 -12.56 -2.97
CA ARG A 204 15.23 -11.74 -3.55
C ARG A 204 15.75 -12.31 -4.84
N GLU A 205 15.96 -13.63 -4.89
CA GLU A 205 16.44 -14.35 -6.05
C GLU A 205 15.52 -14.10 -7.25
N GLU A 206 14.22 -14.19 -7.04
CA GLU A 206 13.22 -13.93 -8.07
C GLU A 206 13.23 -12.47 -8.58
N MET A 207 13.48 -11.51 -7.69
CA MET A 207 13.63 -10.10 -8.10
C MET A 207 14.88 -9.88 -8.96
N LEU A 208 16.00 -10.56 -8.62
CA LEU A 208 17.23 -10.49 -9.38
C LEU A 208 17.08 -11.16 -10.76
N GLU A 209 16.45 -12.33 -10.82
CA GLU A 209 16.12 -13.03 -12.07
C GLU A 209 15.25 -12.16 -12.99
N ALA A 210 14.36 -11.37 -12.43
CA ALA A 210 13.51 -10.43 -13.16
C ALA A 210 14.23 -9.13 -13.59
N GLY A 211 15.51 -8.95 -13.22
CA GLY A 211 16.37 -7.86 -13.67
C GLY A 211 16.51 -6.67 -12.73
N ALA A 212 16.13 -6.82 -11.45
CA ALA A 212 16.42 -5.79 -10.44
C ALA A 212 17.94 -5.70 -10.18
N VAL A 213 18.43 -4.49 -9.85
CA VAL A 213 19.83 -4.26 -9.55
C VAL A 213 20.19 -4.91 -8.20
N ASN A 214 21.19 -5.80 -8.24
CA ASN A 214 21.60 -6.63 -7.09
C ASN A 214 21.95 -5.75 -5.86
N GLU A 215 22.69 -4.68 -6.06
CA GLU A 215 23.14 -3.78 -5.01
C GLU A 215 21.95 -3.14 -4.29
N LEU A 216 20.91 -2.74 -5.03
CA LEU A 216 19.70 -2.15 -4.45
C LEU A 216 18.89 -3.18 -3.67
N VAL A 217 18.66 -4.37 -4.25
CA VAL A 217 17.94 -5.46 -3.57
C VAL A 217 18.66 -5.86 -2.29
N GLY A 218 20.00 -5.91 -2.33
CA GLY A 218 20.84 -6.21 -1.18
C GLY A 218 20.75 -5.21 -0.02
N ARG A 219 20.32 -3.96 -0.27
CA ARG A 219 20.14 -2.95 0.78
C ARG A 219 18.89 -3.15 1.62
N PHE A 220 17.86 -3.73 1.06
CA PHE A 220 16.66 -4.04 1.82
C PHE A 220 16.90 -5.25 2.74
N GLN A 221 16.67 -5.08 4.04
CA GLN A 221 16.96 -6.13 5.03
C GLN A 221 16.01 -7.30 4.97
N SER A 222 14.75 -7.03 4.63
CA SER A 222 13.72 -8.06 4.53
C SER A 222 12.71 -7.75 3.44
N ILE A 223 12.05 -8.79 2.96
CA ILE A 223 10.86 -8.71 2.15
C ILE A 223 9.71 -9.22 3.02
N ILE A 224 8.69 -8.39 3.17
CA ILE A 224 7.46 -8.73 3.87
C ILE A 224 6.40 -8.93 2.81
N ASN A 225 5.87 -10.13 2.71
CA ASN A 225 4.85 -10.48 1.73
C ASN A 225 3.48 -10.47 2.39
N TYR A 226 2.55 -9.65 1.89
CA TYR A 226 1.14 -9.79 2.22
C TYR A 226 0.51 -10.87 1.36
N HIS A 227 -0.46 -11.54 1.93
CA HIS A 227 -1.08 -12.71 1.35
C HIS A 227 -2.53 -12.45 0.94
N ARG A 228 -3.14 -13.47 0.32
CA ARG A 228 -4.57 -13.51 0.04
C ARG A 228 -5.36 -13.29 1.32
N LEU A 229 -6.39 -12.47 1.23
CA LEU A 229 -7.33 -12.27 2.34
C LEU A 229 -8.27 -13.47 2.46
N THR A 230 -8.57 -13.85 3.69
CA THR A 230 -9.58 -14.87 3.98
C THR A 230 -10.99 -14.29 3.79
N GLU A 231 -11.97 -15.14 3.61
CA GLU A 231 -13.38 -14.73 3.53
C GLU A 231 -13.82 -13.93 4.77
N GLU A 232 -13.38 -14.34 5.96
CA GLU A 232 -13.63 -13.61 7.22
C GLU A 232 -13.03 -12.21 7.19
N SER A 233 -11.81 -12.07 6.65
CA SER A 233 -11.15 -10.75 6.52
C SER A 233 -11.89 -9.85 5.53
N VAL A 234 -12.34 -10.40 4.41
CA VAL A 234 -13.13 -9.67 3.42
C VAL A 234 -14.48 -9.25 4.01
N ARG A 235 -15.14 -10.11 4.80
CA ARG A 235 -16.38 -9.77 5.52
C ARG A 235 -16.17 -8.54 6.41
N LYS A 236 -15.12 -8.52 7.22
CA LYS A 236 -14.76 -7.36 8.07
C LYS A 236 -14.51 -6.08 7.25
N ILE A 237 -13.86 -6.20 6.09
CA ILE A 237 -13.64 -5.06 5.18
C ILE A 237 -14.95 -4.54 4.60
N VAL A 238 -15.86 -5.42 4.23
CA VAL A 238 -17.21 -5.06 3.77
C VAL A 238 -17.96 -4.33 4.87
N ASP A 239 -17.95 -4.84 6.10
CA ASP A 239 -18.63 -4.22 7.25
C ASP A 239 -18.11 -2.81 7.52
N LEU A 240 -16.79 -2.60 7.45
CA LEU A 240 -16.20 -1.26 7.58
C LEU A 240 -16.65 -0.33 6.46
N ASN A 241 -16.62 -0.79 5.21
CA ASN A 241 -17.07 0.02 4.07
C ASN A 241 -18.57 0.37 4.19
N VAL A 242 -19.39 -0.58 4.63
CA VAL A 242 -20.82 -0.38 4.85
C VAL A 242 -21.06 0.65 5.95
N LYS A 243 -20.30 0.58 7.05
CA LYS A 243 -20.39 1.55 8.13
C LYS A 243 -20.06 2.97 7.62
N GLU A 244 -18.97 3.14 6.88
CA GLU A 244 -18.61 4.43 6.30
C GLU A 244 -19.68 4.95 5.34
N LEU A 245 -20.28 4.08 4.52
CA LEU A 245 -21.37 4.46 3.62
C LEU A 245 -22.65 4.80 4.39
N SER A 246 -22.95 4.08 5.47
CA SER A 246 -24.08 4.41 6.35
C SER A 246 -23.94 5.79 6.96
N GLU A 247 -22.75 6.15 7.43
CA GLU A 247 -22.45 7.49 7.96
C GLU A 247 -22.53 8.56 6.85
N GLU A 248 -22.01 8.28 5.65
CA GLU A 248 -22.01 9.23 4.53
C GLU A 248 -23.40 9.55 3.99
N PHE A 249 -24.29 8.55 3.92
CA PHE A 249 -25.63 8.71 3.38
C PHE A 249 -26.70 8.96 4.47
N ASP A 250 -26.30 8.94 5.74
CA ASP A 250 -27.17 9.06 6.91
C ASP A 250 -28.33 8.03 6.89
N ILE A 251 -27.98 6.77 6.63
CA ILE A 251 -28.93 5.63 6.52
C ILE A 251 -28.34 4.38 7.16
N ASN A 252 -29.21 3.47 7.58
CA ASN A 252 -28.80 2.13 7.96
C ASN A 252 -28.68 1.24 6.71
N ILE A 253 -27.55 0.55 6.56
CA ILE A 253 -27.32 -0.37 5.46
C ILE A 253 -27.18 -1.78 6.04
N PHE A 254 -28.06 -2.69 5.64
CA PHE A 254 -28.00 -4.10 6.00
C PHE A 254 -27.45 -4.90 4.82
N VAL A 255 -26.55 -5.83 5.09
CA VAL A 255 -25.88 -6.65 4.08
C VAL A 255 -26.28 -8.11 4.29
N ARG A 256 -26.81 -8.74 3.25
CA ARG A 256 -27.14 -10.18 3.28
C ARG A 256 -25.90 -11.03 3.05
N ASP A 257 -25.96 -12.29 3.48
CA ASP A 257 -24.82 -13.22 3.38
C ASP A 257 -24.35 -13.48 1.95
N ASP A 258 -25.25 -13.46 0.97
CA ASP A 258 -24.91 -13.61 -0.44
C ASP A 258 -24.02 -12.48 -0.98
N VAL A 259 -24.17 -11.24 -0.46
CA VAL A 259 -23.27 -10.12 -0.78
C VAL A 259 -21.86 -10.39 -0.30
N TYR A 260 -21.68 -10.92 0.90
CA TYR A 260 -20.32 -11.23 1.40
C TYR A 260 -19.62 -12.27 0.52
N SER A 261 -20.33 -13.31 0.11
CA SER A 261 -19.79 -14.32 -0.81
C SER A 261 -19.43 -13.72 -2.18
N ALA A 262 -20.29 -12.85 -2.73
CA ALA A 262 -20.02 -12.13 -3.97
C ALA A 262 -18.80 -11.21 -3.83
N MET A 263 -18.66 -10.46 -2.73
CA MET A 263 -17.52 -9.59 -2.48
C MET A 263 -16.22 -10.38 -2.27
N TYR A 264 -16.29 -11.55 -1.64
CA TYR A 264 -15.13 -12.44 -1.55
C TYR A 264 -14.68 -12.93 -2.92
N ALA A 265 -15.62 -13.33 -3.80
CA ALA A 265 -15.29 -13.70 -5.17
C ALA A 265 -14.61 -12.54 -5.93
N VAL A 266 -15.11 -11.31 -5.80
CA VAL A 266 -14.50 -10.10 -6.38
C VAL A 266 -13.09 -9.86 -5.83
N SER A 267 -12.88 -10.05 -4.52
CA SER A 267 -11.59 -9.82 -3.87
C SER A 267 -10.49 -10.76 -4.35
N ASN A 268 -10.84 -11.93 -4.85
CA ASN A 268 -9.93 -12.90 -5.45
C ASN A 268 -9.53 -12.56 -6.89
N GLY A 269 -10.12 -11.54 -7.50
CA GLY A 269 -9.77 -11.05 -8.81
C GLY A 269 -8.54 -10.16 -8.82
N LYS A 270 -8.14 -9.73 -10.02
CA LYS A 270 -6.93 -8.92 -10.28
C LYS A 270 -6.83 -7.63 -9.45
N PHE A 271 -7.95 -7.04 -9.06
CA PHE A 271 -8.00 -5.77 -8.32
C PHE A 271 -8.09 -5.93 -6.80
N GLY A 272 -8.23 -7.16 -6.31
CA GLY A 272 -8.35 -7.45 -4.89
C GLY A 272 -9.50 -6.66 -4.22
N CYS A 273 -9.32 -6.27 -2.98
CA CYS A 273 -10.34 -5.51 -2.23
C CYS A 273 -10.50 -4.04 -2.65
N ARG A 274 -9.72 -3.53 -3.61
CA ARG A 274 -9.81 -2.14 -4.07
C ARG A 274 -11.21 -1.80 -4.64
N LEU A 275 -11.85 -2.76 -5.29
CA LEU A 275 -13.17 -2.55 -5.90
C LEU A 275 -14.34 -2.67 -4.91
N LEU A 276 -14.16 -3.30 -3.75
CA LEU A 276 -15.29 -3.61 -2.85
C LEU A 276 -16.06 -2.35 -2.45
N LYS A 277 -15.33 -1.31 -2.02
CA LYS A 277 -15.95 -0.03 -1.64
C LYS A 277 -16.67 0.65 -2.80
N SER A 278 -16.08 0.60 -4.00
CA SER A 278 -16.69 1.20 -5.21
C SER A 278 -18.00 0.52 -5.58
N ILE A 279 -18.00 -0.82 -5.58
CA ILE A 279 -19.20 -1.62 -5.91
C ILE A 279 -20.31 -1.36 -4.89
N LEU A 280 -19.99 -1.38 -3.60
CA LEU A 280 -20.98 -1.10 -2.55
C LEU A 280 -21.52 0.33 -2.68
N ARG A 281 -20.65 1.31 -2.89
CA ARG A 281 -21.03 2.72 -3.07
C ARG A 281 -21.94 2.91 -4.28
N GLU A 282 -21.60 2.31 -5.42
CA GLU A 282 -22.41 2.40 -6.63
C GLU A 282 -23.83 1.87 -6.41
N ARG A 283 -23.98 0.75 -5.70
CA ARG A 283 -25.28 0.19 -5.35
C ARG A 283 -26.08 1.12 -4.45
N VAL A 284 -25.45 1.63 -3.37
CA VAL A 284 -26.13 2.57 -2.45
C VAL A 284 -26.52 3.86 -3.16
N GLN A 285 -25.64 4.41 -4.02
CA GLN A 285 -25.96 5.61 -4.82
C GLN A 285 -27.13 5.37 -5.79
N ALA A 286 -27.18 4.21 -6.45
CA ALA A 286 -28.28 3.88 -7.34
C ALA A 286 -29.62 3.82 -6.62
N MET A 287 -29.64 3.27 -5.40
CA MET A 287 -30.84 3.23 -4.55
C MET A 287 -31.27 4.62 -4.12
N ASP A 288 -30.36 5.45 -3.63
CA ASP A 288 -30.64 6.81 -3.20
C ASP A 288 -31.13 7.70 -4.38
N MET A 289 -30.51 7.52 -5.56
CA MET A 289 -30.97 8.20 -6.79
C MET A 289 -32.39 7.81 -7.17
N LYS A 290 -32.73 6.51 -7.20
CA LYS A 290 -34.10 6.02 -7.48
C LYS A 290 -35.11 6.63 -6.51
N ARG A 291 -34.78 6.65 -5.21
CA ARG A 291 -35.61 7.26 -4.18
C ARG A 291 -35.89 8.75 -4.44
N LYS A 292 -34.85 9.53 -4.72
CA LYS A 292 -34.96 10.96 -5.02
C LYS A 292 -35.78 11.23 -6.27
N LEU A 293 -35.61 10.41 -7.32
CA LEU A 293 -36.40 10.52 -8.56
C LEU A 293 -37.88 10.19 -8.33
N CYS A 294 -38.22 9.33 -7.37
CA CYS A 294 -39.60 9.05 -6.97
C CYS A 294 -40.22 10.16 -6.11
N GLY A 295 -39.54 11.28 -5.89
CA GLY A 295 -40.05 12.43 -5.13
C GLY A 295 -40.06 12.21 -3.61
N LYS A 296 -39.39 11.19 -3.10
CA LYS A 296 -39.27 10.92 -1.66
C LYS A 296 -38.11 11.74 -1.09
N SER A 297 -38.44 12.80 -0.36
CA SER A 297 -37.46 13.75 0.20
C SER A 297 -36.84 13.29 1.52
N ALA A 298 -37.56 12.47 2.31
CA ALA A 298 -37.04 11.94 3.56
C ALA A 298 -36.06 10.78 3.32
N PRO A 299 -34.96 10.66 4.10
CA PRO A 299 -34.08 9.51 4.00
C PRO A 299 -34.83 8.21 4.33
N PRO A 300 -34.53 7.09 3.65
CA PRO A 300 -35.11 5.79 4.01
C PRO A 300 -34.57 5.36 5.38
N VAL A 301 -35.35 4.56 6.09
CA VAL A 301 -34.93 4.00 7.40
C VAL A 301 -33.75 3.04 7.20
N ALA A 302 -33.78 2.26 6.12
CA ALA A 302 -32.73 1.30 5.83
C ALA A 302 -32.61 0.98 4.34
N PHE A 303 -31.40 0.59 3.92
CA PHE A 303 -31.16 -0.10 2.64
C PHE A 303 -30.75 -1.54 2.91
N ILE A 304 -31.28 -2.47 2.10
CA ILE A 304 -30.89 -3.87 2.15
C ILE A 304 -30.15 -4.19 0.85
N LEU A 305 -28.90 -4.66 0.98
CA LEU A 305 -28.07 -5.12 -0.13
C LEU A 305 -28.18 -6.63 -0.25
N ASN A 306 -28.43 -7.12 -1.45
CA ASN A 306 -28.40 -8.55 -1.79
C ASN A 306 -27.37 -8.86 -2.89
N GLY A 307 -26.98 -10.13 -3.04
CA GLY A 307 -25.91 -10.57 -3.94
C GLY A 307 -26.28 -10.60 -5.42
N ASP A 308 -27.58 -10.57 -5.77
CA ASP A 308 -28.07 -10.73 -7.14
C ASP A 308 -28.04 -9.41 -7.97
N GLY A 309 -27.45 -8.36 -7.42
CA GLY A 309 -27.39 -7.05 -8.08
C GLY A 309 -28.67 -6.24 -7.97
N ASP A 310 -29.79 -6.84 -7.58
CA ASP A 310 -31.02 -6.14 -7.29
C ASP A 310 -31.01 -5.60 -5.86
N CYS A 311 -30.94 -4.29 -5.75
CA CYS A 311 -31.09 -3.62 -4.47
C CYS A 311 -32.59 -3.48 -4.19
N CYS A 312 -33.10 -4.25 -3.24
CA CYS A 312 -34.46 -4.06 -2.74
C CYS A 312 -34.47 -2.89 -1.75
N LEU A 313 -35.30 -1.87 -2.04
CA LEU A 313 -35.65 -0.82 -1.10
C LEU A 313 -36.76 -1.38 -0.22
N GLU A 314 -36.46 -1.88 0.95
CA GLU A 314 -37.47 -2.12 1.96
C GLU A 314 -37.68 -0.82 2.74
N TYR A 315 -38.90 -0.28 2.61
CA TYR A 315 -39.38 0.80 3.44
C TYR A 315 -40.12 0.17 4.62
N GLU A 316 -39.65 0.36 5.82
CA GLU A 316 -40.58 0.38 6.94
C GLU A 316 -41.35 1.71 6.88
N ASP A 317 -42.58 1.67 6.42
CA ASP A 317 -43.52 2.76 6.68
C ASP A 317 -43.66 2.84 8.20
N VAL A 318 -43.00 3.80 8.79
CA VAL A 318 -43.27 4.17 10.19
C VAL A 318 -44.61 4.91 10.17
N CYS A 319 -45.69 4.15 10.45
CA CYS A 319 -46.98 4.73 10.82
C CYS A 319 -46.88 5.50 12.13
#